data_f7f81c7a4b6e2bc187c98b1796f2b8e7
#
_entry.id   f7f81c7a4b6e2bc187c98b1796f2b8e7
#
_cell.length_a   1.000
_cell.length_b   1.000
_cell.length_c   1.000
_cell.angle_alpha   90.00
_cell.angle_beta   90.00
_cell.angle_gamma   90.00
#
_symmetry.space_group_name_H-M   'P 1'
#
loop_
_entity.id
_entity.type
_entity.pdbx_description
1 polymer ?
#
loop_
_entity_poly.entity_id
_entity_poly.type
_entity_poly.pdbx_seq_one_letter_code
_entity_poly.pdbx_strand_id
1 'polypeptide(L)'
;MTQQLIHSNRRRLVGASLAAGGLLAGGSLLSIGAKAAGKTKINMQLGWLIGGNQLGEIVAKQLGYFDKEDIDFQIQPGGPSIDGVAVVASGRFELGQVSSSPSLMLAVSQGLPIKCFAVGIQKHPYCFFSLKKTPIRSAGDMVGKKIGIQSTGVILLRALLAKNKIPEKDVTIVTIGADMTPLMTGQVDAVTGWTTNTTALKVLGPDRVDLALWDTGVKLYALPYYATTKTLQSQGDALAGFVRAAAKGWTWADKNRDQAVDMLVKEYPNLNRADERVAADVMLAYSFGDVARAQGWGTMDPANWQEQIALYSELGQFTARTPKVDEVVTLDILKATQAARRVA
;
A
#
# COMPACT_ATOMS: atom_id res chain seq x y z
N MET A 1 -36.28 54.28 5.95
CA MET A 1 -35.74 55.43 5.21
C MET A 1 -34.95 54.82 4.07
N THR A 2 -35.55 54.79 2.96
CA THR A 2 -35.43 55.48 1.67
C THR A 2 -34.51 54.69 0.75
N GLN A 3 -35.00 53.82 -0.20
CA GLN A 3 -35.46 54.08 -1.58
C GLN A 3 -34.44 54.95 -2.40
N GLN A 4 -33.96 54.53 -3.59
CA GLN A 4 -34.61 54.42 -4.91
C GLN A 4 -33.54 53.89 -5.88
N LEU A 5 -33.76 52.91 -6.75
CA LEU A 5 -34.42 52.91 -8.06
C LEU A 5 -33.90 54.00 -9.06
N ILE A 6 -33.54 53.59 -10.26
CA ILE A 6 -34.03 54.09 -11.56
C ILE A 6 -33.21 53.51 -12.74
N HIS A 7 -33.86 52.68 -13.58
CA HIS A 7 -34.17 52.74 -15.03
C HIS A 7 -33.02 52.98 -16.05
N SER A 8 -32.84 52.04 -16.94
CA SER A 8 -33.42 51.76 -18.28
C SER A 8 -32.92 52.69 -19.40
N ASN A 9 -32.42 52.11 -20.50
CA ASN A 9 -33.03 52.34 -21.81
C ASN A 9 -32.47 51.43 -22.93
N ARG A 10 -33.44 51.00 -23.71
CA ARG A 10 -33.32 50.30 -24.99
C ARG A 10 -32.85 51.31 -26.09
N ARG A 11 -32.20 50.81 -27.15
CA ARG A 11 -32.63 51.09 -28.54
C ARG A 11 -31.96 50.15 -29.55
N ARG A 12 -32.83 49.61 -30.37
CA ARG A 12 -32.61 48.86 -31.61
C ARG A 12 -32.02 49.78 -32.69
N LEU A 13 -31.27 49.19 -33.62
CA LEU A 13 -31.37 49.55 -35.01
C LEU A 13 -31.03 48.41 -35.93
N VAL A 14 -31.91 48.20 -36.85
CA VAL A 14 -31.95 47.24 -37.96
C VAL A 14 -31.19 47.84 -39.15
N GLY A 15 -30.47 47.02 -39.89
CA GLY A 15 -29.91 47.37 -41.18
C GLY A 15 -29.53 46.10 -41.98
N ALA A 16 -30.42 45.75 -42.90
CA ALA A 16 -30.18 44.73 -43.91
C ALA A 16 -29.45 45.28 -45.10
N SER A 17 -28.57 44.54 -45.74
CA SER A 17 -28.29 44.63 -47.18
C SER A 17 -27.69 43.29 -47.69
N LEU A 18 -28.32 42.79 -48.75
CA LEU A 18 -27.90 41.67 -49.59
C LEU A 18 -26.71 42.08 -50.50
N ALA A 19 -25.86 41.08 -50.84
CA ALA A 19 -25.56 40.68 -52.22
C ALA A 19 -24.42 39.65 -52.31
N ALA A 20 -24.75 38.48 -52.83
CA ALA A 20 -24.18 37.79 -53.98
C ALA A 20 -22.73 37.25 -53.95
N GLY A 21 -22.61 35.93 -54.04
CA GLY A 21 -21.84 35.25 -55.08
C GLY A 21 -20.41 34.83 -54.73
N GLY A 22 -20.19 33.52 -54.61
CA GLY A 22 -18.84 32.95 -54.67
C GLY A 22 -18.76 31.53 -54.12
N LEU A 23 -19.09 30.52 -54.98
CA LEU A 23 -18.71 29.13 -54.70
C LEU A 23 -17.17 29.01 -54.70
N LEU A 24 -16.57 28.67 -53.60
CA LEU A 24 -15.26 28.03 -53.50
C LEU A 24 -15.38 26.89 -52.48
N ALA A 25 -15.30 25.67 -53.02
CA ALA A 25 -15.17 24.44 -52.25
C ALA A 25 -13.84 24.50 -51.51
N GLY A 26 -13.86 24.90 -50.25
CA GLY A 26 -12.76 24.83 -49.28
C GLY A 26 -13.13 23.79 -48.25
N GLY A 27 -12.53 22.61 -48.34
CA GLY A 27 -12.67 21.59 -47.32
C GLY A 27 -12.23 22.11 -45.97
N SER A 28 -13.19 22.41 -45.10
CA SER A 28 -12.92 22.68 -43.69
C SER A 28 -12.44 21.40 -43.05
N LEU A 29 -11.13 21.24 -42.96
CA LEU A 29 -10.51 20.37 -41.98
C LEU A 29 -10.98 20.87 -40.59
N LEU A 30 -12.04 20.24 -40.09
CA LEU A 30 -12.35 20.27 -38.67
C LEU A 30 -11.16 19.65 -37.95
N SER A 31 -10.16 20.45 -37.62
CA SER A 31 -9.21 20.11 -36.56
C SER A 31 -10.05 19.99 -35.30
N ILE A 32 -10.48 18.75 -35.01
CA ILE A 32 -10.91 18.37 -33.68
C ILE A 32 -9.67 18.59 -32.83
N GLY A 33 -9.60 19.78 -32.23
CA GLY A 33 -8.61 20.09 -31.21
C GLY A 33 -8.81 19.04 -30.12
N ALA A 34 -7.97 18.02 -30.12
CA ALA A 34 -7.84 17.12 -28.97
C ALA A 34 -7.49 18.04 -27.79
N LYS A 35 -8.52 18.37 -27.00
CA LYS A 35 -8.34 19.01 -25.71
C LYS A 35 -7.38 18.07 -24.98
N ALA A 36 -6.15 18.50 -24.74
CA ALA A 36 -5.22 17.73 -23.94
C ALA A 36 -5.94 17.45 -22.61
N ALA A 37 -6.46 16.24 -22.46
CA ALA A 37 -7.06 15.81 -21.23
C ALA A 37 -5.94 15.93 -20.17
N GLY A 38 -6.17 16.74 -19.14
CA GLY A 38 -5.18 16.86 -18.05
C GLY A 38 -4.93 15.49 -17.46
N LYS A 39 -3.73 15.27 -16.90
CA LYS A 39 -3.36 14.01 -16.26
C LYS A 39 -4.42 13.58 -15.25
N THR A 40 -4.70 12.30 -15.19
CA THR A 40 -5.59 11.71 -14.18
C THR A 40 -4.93 11.78 -12.80
N LYS A 41 -5.59 12.37 -11.83
CA LYS A 41 -5.08 12.44 -10.45
C LYS A 41 -5.22 11.07 -9.80
N ILE A 42 -4.13 10.59 -9.23
CA ILE A 42 -4.08 9.37 -8.41
C ILE A 42 -3.38 9.73 -7.11
N ASN A 43 -4.15 9.88 -6.04
CA ASN A 43 -3.66 10.16 -4.70
C ASN A 43 -3.71 8.86 -3.89
N MET A 44 -2.57 8.46 -3.34
CA MET A 44 -2.43 7.27 -2.51
C MET A 44 -2.38 7.63 -1.03
N GLN A 45 -3.32 7.12 -0.25
CA GLN A 45 -3.29 7.21 1.21
C GLN A 45 -2.50 6.05 1.79
N LEU A 46 -1.47 6.33 2.59
CA LEU A 46 -0.76 5.30 3.35
C LEU A 46 -1.47 5.02 4.67
N GLY A 47 -1.43 3.77 5.11
CA GLY A 47 -1.84 3.37 6.46
C GLY A 47 -0.74 3.60 7.51
N TRP A 48 0.50 3.93 7.10
CA TRP A 48 1.64 4.15 7.97
C TRP A 48 2.52 5.29 7.47
N LEU A 49 3.61 5.56 8.21
CA LEU A 49 4.59 6.57 7.84
C LEU A 49 5.25 6.26 6.50
N ILE A 50 5.70 7.30 5.80
CA ILE A 50 6.47 7.20 4.57
C ILE A 50 7.88 6.70 4.87
N GLY A 51 8.47 5.95 3.93
CA GLY A 51 9.85 5.44 4.01
C GLY A 51 10.17 4.50 2.86
N GLY A 52 11.16 3.63 3.03
CA GLY A 52 11.58 2.65 2.02
C GLY A 52 10.48 1.70 1.52
N ASN A 53 9.37 1.58 2.26
CA ASN A 53 8.19 0.82 1.82
C ASN A 53 7.53 1.38 0.55
N GLN A 54 7.84 2.61 0.16
CA GLN A 54 7.36 3.29 -1.05
C GLN A 54 8.49 3.58 -2.05
N LEU A 55 9.62 2.88 -1.91
CA LEU A 55 10.82 3.12 -2.74
C LEU A 55 10.50 3.07 -4.24
N GLY A 56 9.76 2.06 -4.68
CA GLY A 56 9.41 1.90 -6.09
C GLY A 56 8.49 2.98 -6.63
N GLU A 57 7.50 3.43 -5.86
CA GLU A 57 6.61 4.52 -6.25
C GLU A 57 7.35 5.85 -6.35
N ILE A 58 8.27 6.11 -5.44
CA ILE A 58 9.09 7.34 -5.45
C ILE A 58 10.03 7.33 -6.66
N VAL A 59 10.66 6.21 -6.94
CA VAL A 59 11.49 6.03 -8.16
C VAL A 59 10.62 6.23 -9.41
N ALA A 60 9.43 5.61 -9.47
CA ALA A 60 8.52 5.76 -10.60
C ALA A 60 8.10 7.22 -10.83
N LYS A 61 7.84 7.96 -9.75
CA LYS A 61 7.51 9.40 -9.79
C LYS A 61 8.69 10.21 -10.32
N GLN A 62 9.87 10.06 -9.75
CA GLN A 62 11.05 10.85 -10.13
C GLN A 62 11.59 10.54 -11.53
N LEU A 63 11.41 9.30 -12.03
CA LEU A 63 11.74 8.91 -13.39
C LEU A 63 10.64 9.20 -14.42
N GLY A 64 9.53 9.81 -14.00
CA GLY A 64 8.43 10.17 -14.89
C GLY A 64 7.67 8.97 -15.44
N TYR A 65 7.65 7.82 -14.73
CA TYR A 65 6.90 6.66 -15.19
C TYR A 65 5.39 6.87 -15.04
N PHE A 66 4.95 7.59 -14.02
CA PHE A 66 3.55 8.00 -13.87
C PHE A 66 3.14 9.00 -14.95
N ASP A 67 4.03 9.92 -15.31
CA ASP A 67 3.78 10.89 -16.39
C ASP A 67 3.52 10.22 -17.74
N LYS A 68 4.23 9.11 -18.04
CA LYS A 68 4.03 8.31 -19.25
C LYS A 68 2.72 7.53 -19.28
N GLU A 69 2.06 7.41 -18.15
CA GLU A 69 0.73 6.79 -18.00
C GLU A 69 -0.36 7.87 -17.85
N ASP A 70 -0.05 9.15 -18.13
CA ASP A 70 -0.94 10.32 -17.97
C ASP A 70 -1.50 10.44 -16.53
N ILE A 71 -0.69 10.09 -15.52
CA ILE A 71 -1.04 10.14 -14.10
C ILE A 71 -0.29 11.29 -13.40
N ASP A 72 -1.03 12.12 -12.65
CA ASP A 72 -0.50 12.99 -11.60
C ASP A 72 -0.57 12.24 -10.27
N PHE A 73 0.58 11.68 -9.85
CA PHE A 73 0.66 10.81 -8.67
C PHE A 73 1.15 11.53 -7.43
N GLN A 74 0.39 11.39 -6.34
CA GLN A 74 0.75 11.93 -5.03
C GLN A 74 0.62 10.86 -3.93
N ILE A 75 1.50 10.95 -2.91
CA ILE A 75 1.47 10.10 -1.73
C ILE A 75 1.11 10.95 -0.51
N GLN A 76 0.07 10.54 0.20
CA GLN A 76 -0.31 11.10 1.49
C GLN A 76 0.19 10.17 2.60
N PRO A 77 1.13 10.60 3.44
CA PRO A 77 1.57 9.82 4.59
C PRO A 77 0.42 9.46 5.53
N GLY A 78 0.51 8.28 6.13
CA GLY A 78 -0.36 7.84 7.21
C GLY A 78 0.32 8.00 8.57
N GLY A 79 -0.06 7.18 9.53
CA GLY A 79 0.50 7.18 10.88
C GLY A 79 -0.38 6.45 11.89
N PRO A 80 0.05 6.37 13.17
CA PRO A 80 -0.66 5.62 14.21
C PRO A 80 -2.11 6.06 14.46
N SER A 81 -2.42 7.33 14.16
CA SER A 81 -3.75 7.94 14.40
C SER A 81 -4.58 8.07 13.11
N ILE A 82 -4.11 7.52 11.98
CA ILE A 82 -4.79 7.62 10.68
C ILE A 82 -5.41 6.27 10.34
N ASP A 83 -6.73 6.22 10.25
CA ASP A 83 -7.41 5.09 9.61
C ASP A 83 -7.42 5.30 8.09
N GLY A 84 -6.32 4.90 7.44
CA GLY A 84 -6.17 5.03 6.00
C GLY A 84 -7.22 4.28 5.22
N VAL A 85 -7.74 3.16 5.77
CA VAL A 85 -8.78 2.35 5.10
C VAL A 85 -10.10 3.10 5.06
N ALA A 86 -10.53 3.67 6.18
CA ALA A 86 -11.76 4.48 6.24
C ALA A 86 -11.65 5.73 5.35
N VAL A 87 -10.48 6.37 5.32
CA VAL A 87 -10.23 7.55 4.46
C VAL A 87 -10.39 7.23 2.97
N VAL A 88 -9.84 6.09 2.49
CA VAL A 88 -10.02 5.66 1.09
C VAL A 88 -11.44 5.18 0.83
N ALA A 89 -12.04 4.43 1.76
CA ALA A 89 -13.42 3.96 1.63
C ALA A 89 -14.44 5.10 1.50
N SER A 90 -14.14 6.28 2.08
CA SER A 90 -14.95 7.49 1.90
C SER A 90 -14.88 8.10 0.48
N GLY A 91 -13.96 7.61 -0.37
CA GLY A 91 -13.73 8.14 -1.72
C GLY A 91 -12.88 9.41 -1.78
N ARG A 92 -12.21 9.78 -0.68
CA ARG A 92 -11.34 10.97 -0.62
C ARG A 92 -10.04 10.77 -1.39
N PHE A 93 -9.56 9.54 -1.49
CA PHE A 93 -8.36 9.13 -2.22
C PHE A 93 -8.70 8.02 -3.20
N GLU A 94 -8.02 7.98 -4.34
CA GLU A 94 -8.26 7.01 -5.40
C GLU A 94 -7.82 5.62 -5.00
N LEU A 95 -6.71 5.52 -4.26
CA LEU A 95 -6.21 4.24 -3.76
C LEU A 95 -5.56 4.40 -2.39
N GLY A 96 -5.33 3.28 -1.73
CA GLY A 96 -4.57 3.20 -0.48
C GLY A 96 -3.59 2.06 -0.48
N GLN A 97 -2.64 2.13 0.47
CA GLN A 97 -1.73 1.05 0.80
C GLN A 97 -1.72 0.88 2.32
N VAL A 98 -1.92 -0.34 2.81
CA VAL A 98 -1.81 -0.66 4.24
C VAL A 98 -0.68 -1.65 4.50
N SER A 99 -0.28 -1.79 5.76
CA SER A 99 0.85 -2.66 6.13
C SER A 99 0.57 -4.14 5.91
N SER A 100 -0.67 -4.59 6.14
CA SER A 100 -1.01 -6.02 6.18
C SER A 100 -2.38 -6.32 5.56
N SER A 101 -2.50 -7.47 4.92
CA SER A 101 -3.74 -7.98 4.33
C SER A 101 -4.91 -8.11 5.31
N PRO A 102 -4.74 -8.49 6.60
CA PRO A 102 -5.84 -8.55 7.55
C PRO A 102 -6.65 -7.26 7.68
N SER A 103 -6.00 -6.10 7.58
CA SER A 103 -6.70 -4.81 7.65
C SER A 103 -7.79 -4.66 6.60
N LEU A 104 -7.56 -5.17 5.38
CA LEU A 104 -8.55 -5.14 4.31
C LEU A 104 -9.67 -6.15 4.53
N MET A 105 -9.33 -7.37 4.95
CA MET A 105 -10.33 -8.41 5.25
C MET A 105 -11.29 -7.96 6.34
N LEU A 106 -10.78 -7.35 7.42
CA LEU A 106 -11.59 -6.80 8.51
C LEU A 106 -12.49 -5.67 8.04
N ALA A 107 -11.97 -4.74 7.24
CA ALA A 107 -12.75 -3.63 6.69
C ALA A 107 -13.88 -4.12 5.77
N VAL A 108 -13.62 -5.09 4.91
CA VAL A 108 -14.63 -5.70 4.04
C VAL A 108 -15.66 -6.50 4.87
N SER A 109 -15.23 -7.18 5.93
CA SER A 109 -16.13 -7.83 6.90
C SER A 109 -17.16 -6.85 7.48
N GLN A 110 -16.74 -5.61 7.74
CA GLN A 110 -17.60 -4.52 8.24
C GLN A 110 -18.42 -3.81 7.14
N GLY A 111 -18.32 -4.28 5.90
CA GLY A 111 -19.11 -3.75 4.78
C GLY A 111 -18.47 -2.59 4.02
N LEU A 112 -17.20 -2.26 4.26
CA LEU A 112 -16.51 -1.22 3.48
C LEU A 112 -16.35 -1.69 2.02
N PRO A 113 -16.73 -0.87 1.03
CA PRO A 113 -16.75 -1.26 -0.39
C PRO A 113 -15.37 -1.09 -1.04
N ILE A 114 -14.38 -1.82 -0.54
CA ILE A 114 -12.99 -1.78 -1.02
C ILE A 114 -12.53 -3.15 -1.50
N LYS A 115 -11.57 -3.18 -2.45
CA LYS A 115 -10.88 -4.41 -2.86
C LYS A 115 -9.39 -4.16 -3.03
N CYS A 116 -8.60 -5.17 -2.63
CA CYS A 116 -7.20 -5.27 -2.99
C CYS A 116 -7.05 -5.59 -4.49
N PHE A 117 -6.15 -4.91 -5.19
CA PHE A 117 -5.88 -5.14 -6.61
C PHE A 117 -4.41 -5.48 -6.90
N ALA A 118 -3.50 -5.31 -5.94
CA ALA A 118 -2.09 -5.71 -6.01
C ALA A 118 -1.48 -5.80 -4.61
N VAL A 119 -0.36 -6.52 -4.45
CA VAL A 119 0.40 -6.57 -3.19
C VAL A 119 1.88 -6.30 -3.45
N GLY A 120 2.48 -5.40 -2.65
CA GLY A 120 3.89 -5.06 -2.78
C GLY A 120 4.83 -6.20 -2.37
N ILE A 121 4.43 -7.00 -1.39
CA ILE A 121 5.24 -8.07 -0.80
C ILE A 121 4.38 -9.33 -0.58
N GLN A 122 4.81 -10.47 -1.14
CA GLN A 122 4.12 -11.75 -0.99
C GLN A 122 4.40 -12.45 0.34
N LYS A 123 5.59 -12.25 0.92
CA LYS A 123 5.98 -12.80 2.22
C LYS A 123 6.04 -11.67 3.24
N HIS A 124 5.10 -11.66 4.20
CA HIS A 124 5.03 -10.58 5.19
C HIS A 124 6.32 -10.50 6.02
N PRO A 125 6.97 -9.33 6.14
CA PRO A 125 8.25 -9.19 6.83
C PRO A 125 8.12 -9.07 8.36
N TYR A 126 6.94 -9.35 8.93
CA TYR A 126 6.73 -9.31 10.37
C TYR A 126 7.49 -10.42 11.08
N CYS A 127 8.16 -10.05 12.16
CA CYS A 127 9.07 -10.92 12.88
C CYS A 127 8.97 -10.70 14.38
N PHE A 128 9.23 -11.76 15.13
CA PHE A 128 9.43 -11.75 16.57
C PHE A 128 10.94 -11.83 16.82
N PHE A 129 11.49 -10.79 17.45
CA PHE A 129 12.91 -10.67 17.74
C PHE A 129 13.16 -11.02 19.20
N SER A 130 14.05 -11.96 19.46
CA SER A 130 14.52 -12.36 20.78
C SER A 130 16.05 -12.33 20.84
N LEU A 131 16.65 -12.65 21.97
CA LEU A 131 18.10 -12.72 22.15
C LEU A 131 18.55 -14.15 22.41
N LYS A 132 19.82 -14.46 22.08
CA LYS A 132 20.42 -15.80 22.28
C LYS A 132 20.28 -16.31 23.73
N LYS A 133 20.22 -15.42 24.73
CA LYS A 133 20.03 -15.80 26.13
C LYS A 133 18.66 -16.41 26.43
N THR A 134 17.62 -16.00 25.68
CA THR A 134 16.23 -16.49 25.80
C THR A 134 15.64 -16.61 24.40
N PRO A 135 16.14 -17.57 23.57
CA PRO A 135 15.81 -17.59 22.15
C PRO A 135 14.38 -18.08 21.93
N ILE A 136 13.66 -17.41 21.04
CA ILE A 136 12.36 -17.83 20.51
C ILE A 136 12.57 -18.16 19.03
N ARG A 137 12.61 -19.45 18.70
CA ARG A 137 12.84 -20.00 17.34
C ARG A 137 11.61 -20.67 16.76
N SER A 138 10.61 -20.92 17.60
CA SER A 138 9.34 -21.53 17.22
C SER A 138 8.18 -20.87 17.97
N ALA A 139 6.96 -21.09 17.52
CA ALA A 139 5.78 -20.63 18.25
C ALA A 139 5.70 -21.28 19.67
N GLY A 140 6.14 -22.53 19.82
CA GLY A 140 6.17 -23.23 21.10
C GLY A 140 7.06 -22.56 22.15
N ASP A 141 8.15 -21.92 21.74
CA ASP A 141 9.06 -21.20 22.65
C ASP A 141 8.44 -19.97 23.29
N MET A 142 7.27 -19.52 22.80
CA MET A 142 6.54 -18.36 23.35
C MET A 142 5.74 -18.70 24.61
N VAL A 143 5.51 -19.99 24.91
CA VAL A 143 4.77 -20.41 26.09
C VAL A 143 5.50 -19.96 27.37
N GLY A 144 4.77 -19.26 28.25
CA GLY A 144 5.31 -18.66 29.48
C GLY A 144 6.14 -17.40 29.27
N LYS A 145 6.26 -16.87 28.04
CA LYS A 145 7.07 -15.70 27.71
C LYS A 145 6.26 -14.40 27.68
N LYS A 146 6.98 -13.30 27.88
CA LYS A 146 6.45 -11.94 27.70
C LYS A 146 6.78 -11.44 26.31
N ILE A 147 5.77 -11.19 25.48
CA ILE A 147 5.92 -10.70 24.12
C ILE A 147 5.53 -9.22 24.06
N GLY A 148 6.53 -8.36 23.84
CA GLY A 148 6.35 -6.93 23.62
C GLY A 148 5.84 -6.67 22.19
N ILE A 149 4.67 -6.07 22.07
CA ILE A 149 3.99 -5.91 20.77
C ILE A 149 3.22 -4.58 20.69
N GLN A 150 3.24 -3.96 19.52
CA GLN A 150 2.37 -2.81 19.26
C GLN A 150 0.92 -3.29 19.14
N SER A 151 -0.03 -2.47 19.57
CA SER A 151 -1.46 -2.83 19.55
C SER A 151 -1.97 -3.31 18.18
N THR A 152 -1.48 -2.73 17.09
CA THR A 152 -1.79 -3.14 15.71
C THR A 152 -1.23 -4.52 15.34
N GLY A 153 -0.22 -5.02 16.05
CA GLY A 153 0.40 -6.32 15.82
C GLY A 153 -0.27 -7.48 16.58
N VAL A 154 -1.08 -7.20 17.60
CA VAL A 154 -1.71 -8.24 18.44
C VAL A 154 -2.49 -9.26 17.63
N ILE A 155 -3.19 -8.81 16.59
CA ILE A 155 -3.94 -9.69 15.67
C ILE A 155 -3.02 -10.68 14.93
N LEU A 156 -1.77 -10.31 14.66
CA LEU A 156 -0.79 -11.18 14.01
C LEU A 156 -0.25 -12.23 14.98
N LEU A 157 -0.02 -11.85 16.24
CA LEU A 157 0.36 -12.80 17.30
C LEU A 157 -0.77 -13.81 17.56
N ARG A 158 -2.02 -13.37 17.66
CA ARG A 158 -3.18 -14.25 17.82
C ARG A 158 -3.29 -15.26 16.67
N ALA A 159 -3.07 -14.81 15.44
CA ALA A 159 -3.04 -15.70 14.28
C ALA A 159 -1.93 -16.75 14.39
N LEU A 160 -0.73 -16.36 14.86
CA LEU A 160 0.37 -17.28 15.10
C LEU A 160 0.01 -18.31 16.19
N LEU A 161 -0.47 -17.85 17.33
CA LEU A 161 -0.80 -18.72 18.45
C LEU A 161 -1.88 -19.74 18.07
N ALA A 162 -2.96 -19.29 17.42
CA ALA A 162 -4.05 -20.18 16.99
C ALA A 162 -3.59 -21.19 15.94
N LYS A 163 -2.83 -20.75 14.93
CA LYS A 163 -2.27 -21.64 13.90
C LYS A 163 -1.42 -22.77 14.52
N ASN A 164 -0.76 -22.46 15.63
CA ASN A 164 0.09 -23.42 16.35
C ASN A 164 -0.59 -24.06 17.58
N LYS A 165 -1.91 -23.85 17.75
CA LYS A 165 -2.74 -24.43 18.83
C LYS A 165 -2.23 -24.06 20.24
N ILE A 166 -1.71 -22.85 20.41
CA ILE A 166 -1.22 -22.30 21.68
C ILE A 166 -2.31 -21.39 22.26
N PRO A 167 -2.82 -21.66 23.46
CA PRO A 167 -3.77 -20.78 24.12
C PRO A 167 -3.16 -19.39 24.39
N GLU A 168 -3.87 -18.30 24.09
CA GLU A 168 -3.35 -16.92 24.32
C GLU A 168 -2.99 -16.68 25.80
N LYS A 169 -3.72 -17.31 26.73
CA LYS A 169 -3.44 -17.22 28.18
C LYS A 169 -2.05 -17.75 28.58
N ASP A 170 -1.43 -18.56 27.76
CA ASP A 170 -0.11 -19.15 28.01
C ASP A 170 1.04 -18.21 27.59
N VAL A 171 0.71 -17.02 27.04
CA VAL A 171 1.66 -16.00 26.60
C VAL A 171 1.28 -14.66 27.24
N THR A 172 2.24 -13.94 27.79
CA THR A 172 1.99 -12.61 28.34
C THR A 172 2.19 -11.56 27.28
N ILE A 173 1.13 -10.87 26.90
CA ILE A 173 1.17 -9.76 25.92
C ILE A 173 1.46 -8.45 26.64
N VAL A 174 2.55 -7.76 26.26
CA VAL A 174 2.94 -6.47 26.79
C VAL A 174 2.86 -5.43 25.67
N THR A 175 2.00 -4.43 25.81
CA THR A 175 1.94 -3.33 24.84
C THR A 175 3.19 -2.46 24.94
N ILE A 176 3.89 -2.28 23.81
CA ILE A 176 5.11 -1.48 23.70
C ILE A 176 5.06 -0.52 22.53
N GLY A 177 6.00 0.42 22.47
CA GLY A 177 6.28 1.25 21.29
C GLY A 177 7.02 0.50 20.19
N ALA A 178 7.63 1.24 19.27
CA ALA A 178 8.34 0.68 18.12
C ALA A 178 9.84 0.43 18.39
N ASP A 179 10.35 0.79 19.56
CA ASP A 179 11.76 0.64 19.93
C ASP A 179 12.06 -0.74 20.54
N MET A 180 13.34 -1.11 20.53
CA MET A 180 13.82 -2.41 21.02
C MET A 180 14.22 -2.40 22.52
N THR A 181 14.09 -1.27 23.22
CA THR A 181 14.52 -1.09 24.60
C THR A 181 13.90 -2.12 25.55
N PRO A 182 12.60 -2.45 25.48
CA PRO A 182 11.99 -3.45 26.38
C PRO A 182 12.67 -4.82 26.32
N LEU A 183 13.15 -5.24 25.13
CA LEU A 183 13.89 -6.50 24.97
C LEU A 183 15.32 -6.36 25.54
N MET A 184 15.99 -5.24 25.26
CA MET A 184 17.37 -5.02 25.73
C MET A 184 17.46 -4.94 27.26
N THR A 185 16.45 -4.37 27.91
CA THR A 185 16.37 -4.28 29.38
C THR A 185 15.82 -5.55 30.05
N GLY A 186 15.35 -6.53 29.28
CA GLY A 186 14.74 -7.77 29.81
C GLY A 186 13.33 -7.57 30.38
N GLN A 187 12.67 -6.48 30.06
CA GLN A 187 11.26 -6.24 30.42
C GLN A 187 10.34 -7.26 29.71
N VAL A 188 10.71 -7.65 28.48
CA VAL A 188 10.05 -8.66 27.68
C VAL A 188 11.08 -9.66 27.13
N ASP A 189 10.62 -10.86 26.74
CA ASP A 189 11.46 -11.93 26.19
C ASP A 189 11.60 -11.83 24.65
N ALA A 190 10.63 -11.21 23.99
CA ALA A 190 10.69 -10.86 22.58
C ALA A 190 9.98 -9.54 22.33
N VAL A 191 10.37 -8.87 21.25
CA VAL A 191 9.67 -7.70 20.68
C VAL A 191 9.30 -7.99 19.23
N THR A 192 8.34 -7.24 18.70
CA THR A 192 7.85 -7.43 17.33
C THR A 192 8.16 -6.24 16.45
N GLY A 193 8.28 -6.50 15.16
CA GLY A 193 8.52 -5.48 14.15
C GLY A 193 8.69 -6.06 12.75
N TRP A 194 9.11 -5.23 11.83
CA TRP A 194 9.44 -5.65 10.49
C TRP A 194 10.96 -5.84 10.34
N THR A 195 11.39 -6.88 9.65
CA THR A 195 12.81 -7.10 9.34
C THR A 195 13.41 -5.99 8.49
N THR A 196 12.58 -5.20 7.81
CA THR A 196 12.99 -4.01 7.06
C THR A 196 13.32 -2.80 7.95
N ASN A 197 12.96 -2.81 9.23
CA ASN A 197 13.30 -1.75 10.19
C ASN A 197 14.74 -1.87 10.68
N THR A 198 15.69 -1.94 9.78
CA THR A 198 17.08 -2.27 10.03
C THR A 198 17.76 -1.35 11.03
N THR A 199 17.41 -0.06 11.03
CA THR A 199 17.93 0.94 11.98
C THR A 199 17.55 0.59 13.42
N ALA A 200 16.28 0.31 13.69
CA ALA A 200 15.82 -0.07 15.04
C ALA A 200 16.44 -1.41 15.48
N LEU A 201 16.66 -2.34 14.54
CA LEU A 201 17.21 -3.64 14.84
C LEU A 201 18.72 -3.67 15.10
N LYS A 202 19.47 -2.62 14.73
CA LYS A 202 20.93 -2.54 14.95
C LYS A 202 21.31 -2.72 16.41
N VAL A 203 20.52 -2.20 17.35
CA VAL A 203 20.80 -2.27 18.80
C VAL A 203 20.82 -3.71 19.32
N LEU A 204 20.14 -4.65 18.66
CA LEU A 204 20.08 -6.07 19.08
C LEU A 204 21.40 -6.81 18.75
N GLY A 205 22.20 -6.29 17.84
CA GLY A 205 23.50 -6.82 17.47
C GLY A 205 23.50 -8.29 17.02
N PRO A 206 24.64 -9.01 17.22
CA PRO A 206 24.80 -10.40 16.78
C PRO A 206 24.05 -11.42 17.64
N ASP A 207 23.47 -11.00 18.75
CA ASP A 207 22.69 -11.87 19.66
C ASP A 207 21.22 -11.96 19.28
N ARG A 208 20.81 -11.24 18.24
CA ARG A 208 19.45 -11.28 17.71
C ARG A 208 19.09 -12.68 17.18
N VAL A 209 17.90 -13.13 17.56
CA VAL A 209 17.26 -14.35 17.06
C VAL A 209 15.91 -13.95 16.47
N ASP A 210 15.69 -14.32 15.22
CA ASP A 210 14.51 -13.95 14.44
C ASP A 210 13.57 -15.15 14.30
N LEU A 211 12.28 -14.96 14.60
CA LEU A 211 11.21 -15.87 14.23
C LEU A 211 10.25 -15.12 13.30
N ALA A 212 10.35 -15.35 12.01
CA ALA A 212 9.46 -14.73 11.05
C ALA A 212 8.04 -15.30 11.17
N LEU A 213 7.03 -14.41 11.16
CA LEU A 213 5.62 -14.81 11.19
C LEU A 213 5.29 -15.82 10.09
N TRP A 214 5.83 -15.62 8.90
CA TRP A 214 5.65 -16.51 7.75
C TRP A 214 6.06 -17.95 8.05
N ASP A 215 7.18 -18.13 8.78
CA ASP A 215 7.76 -19.44 9.05
C ASP A 215 6.97 -20.19 10.15
N THR A 216 6.05 -19.51 10.85
CA THR A 216 5.11 -20.12 11.79
C THR A 216 3.84 -20.67 11.12
N GLY A 217 3.74 -20.57 9.79
CA GLY A 217 2.60 -21.00 8.99
C GLY A 217 1.52 -19.93 8.79
N VAL A 218 1.73 -18.71 9.30
CA VAL A 218 0.83 -17.57 9.08
C VAL A 218 1.29 -16.80 7.85
N LYS A 219 0.72 -17.16 6.70
CA LYS A 219 1.12 -16.64 5.39
C LYS A 219 0.27 -15.43 5.00
N LEU A 220 0.69 -14.23 5.43
CA LEU A 220 0.03 -12.96 5.11
C LEU A 220 0.76 -12.22 4.00
N TYR A 221 0.03 -11.35 3.31
CA TYR A 221 0.58 -10.36 2.40
C TYR A 221 0.91 -9.07 3.12
N ALA A 222 1.96 -8.37 2.66
CA ALA A 222 2.26 -7.03 3.10
C ALA A 222 2.18 -6.02 1.95
N LEU A 223 1.95 -4.76 2.31
CA LEU A 223 1.75 -3.65 1.39
C LEU A 223 0.68 -3.93 0.32
N PRO A 224 -0.54 -4.39 0.70
CA PRO A 224 -1.61 -4.49 -0.26
C PRO A 224 -2.08 -3.11 -0.71
N TYR A 225 -2.25 -2.94 -2.04
CA TYR A 225 -2.87 -1.77 -2.67
C TYR A 225 -4.34 -2.05 -2.89
N TYR A 226 -5.18 -1.10 -2.51
CA TYR A 226 -6.62 -1.25 -2.57
C TYR A 226 -7.30 0.05 -3.03
N ALA A 227 -8.49 -0.09 -3.55
CA ALA A 227 -9.34 1.02 -3.95
C ALA A 227 -10.80 0.69 -3.65
N THR A 228 -11.68 1.70 -3.70
CA THR A 228 -13.11 1.43 -3.61
C THR A 228 -13.60 0.68 -4.86
N THR A 229 -14.67 -0.10 -4.74
CA THR A 229 -15.31 -0.75 -5.89
C THR A 229 -15.74 0.27 -6.95
N LYS A 230 -16.16 1.47 -6.52
CA LYS A 230 -16.49 2.59 -7.41
C LYS A 230 -15.25 3.05 -8.19
N THR A 231 -14.13 3.26 -7.52
CA THR A 231 -12.87 3.70 -8.17
C THR A 231 -12.36 2.63 -9.14
N LEU A 232 -12.40 1.34 -8.75
CA LEU A 232 -12.03 0.23 -9.63
C LEU A 232 -12.86 0.20 -10.92
N GLN A 233 -14.16 0.52 -10.84
CA GLN A 233 -15.05 0.57 -12.01
C GLN A 233 -14.84 1.83 -12.87
N SER A 234 -14.68 3.00 -12.25
CA SER A 234 -14.63 4.28 -12.96
C SER A 234 -13.23 4.72 -13.39
N GLN A 235 -12.18 4.21 -12.75
CA GLN A 235 -10.78 4.58 -12.98
C GLN A 235 -9.85 3.35 -13.15
N GLY A 236 -10.39 2.21 -13.57
CA GLY A 236 -9.63 0.97 -13.74
C GLY A 236 -8.39 1.11 -14.61
N ASP A 237 -8.49 1.87 -15.71
CA ASP A 237 -7.36 2.13 -16.62
C ASP A 237 -6.24 2.95 -15.94
N ALA A 238 -6.61 3.95 -15.13
CA ALA A 238 -5.64 4.74 -14.37
C ALA A 238 -4.97 3.90 -13.27
N LEU A 239 -5.72 3.02 -12.57
CA LEU A 239 -5.14 2.08 -11.61
C LEU A 239 -4.24 1.05 -12.30
N ALA A 240 -4.56 0.60 -13.51
CA ALA A 240 -3.67 -0.23 -14.32
C ALA A 240 -2.39 0.54 -14.70
N GLY A 241 -2.51 1.81 -15.09
CA GLY A 241 -1.38 2.72 -15.30
C GLY A 241 -0.50 2.85 -14.06
N PHE A 242 -1.13 3.04 -12.89
CA PHE A 242 -0.42 3.07 -11.61
C PHE A 242 0.41 1.80 -11.39
N VAL A 243 -0.19 0.62 -11.58
CA VAL A 243 0.51 -0.66 -11.39
C VAL A 243 1.65 -0.83 -12.39
N ARG A 244 1.49 -0.42 -13.66
CA ARG A 244 2.58 -0.45 -14.67
C ARG A 244 3.74 0.46 -14.28
N ALA A 245 3.46 1.68 -13.85
CA ALA A 245 4.47 2.64 -13.44
C ALA A 245 5.19 2.18 -12.15
N ALA A 246 4.45 1.76 -11.14
CA ALA A 246 5.01 1.27 -9.88
C ALA A 246 5.91 0.04 -10.10
N ALA A 247 5.45 -0.95 -10.90
CA ALA A 247 6.24 -2.14 -11.22
C ALA A 247 7.57 -1.79 -11.90
N LYS A 248 7.58 -0.81 -12.82
CA LYS A 248 8.81 -0.29 -13.44
C LYS A 248 9.71 0.38 -12.42
N GLY A 249 9.14 1.17 -11.51
CA GLY A 249 9.90 1.84 -10.44
C GLY A 249 10.55 0.84 -9.49
N TRP A 250 9.80 -0.15 -9.02
CA TRP A 250 10.34 -1.23 -8.17
C TRP A 250 11.43 -2.04 -8.87
N THR A 251 11.21 -2.44 -10.13
CA THR A 251 12.21 -3.17 -10.94
C THR A 251 13.46 -2.35 -11.17
N TRP A 252 13.32 -1.05 -11.42
CA TRP A 252 14.48 -0.16 -11.56
C TRP A 252 15.24 -0.01 -10.24
N ALA A 253 14.52 0.15 -9.12
CA ALA A 253 15.13 0.24 -7.80
C ALA A 253 15.93 -1.02 -7.42
N ASP A 254 15.45 -2.22 -7.78
CA ASP A 254 16.20 -3.48 -7.53
C ASP A 254 17.55 -3.51 -8.24
N LYS A 255 17.66 -2.91 -9.43
CA LYS A 255 18.89 -2.83 -10.22
C LYS A 255 19.78 -1.63 -9.88
N ASN A 256 19.22 -0.57 -9.27
CA ASN A 256 19.90 0.71 -9.07
C ASN A 256 19.71 1.22 -7.63
N ARG A 257 20.03 0.38 -6.65
CA ARG A 257 19.67 0.56 -5.23
C ARG A 257 20.17 1.86 -4.62
N ASP A 258 21.41 2.27 -4.92
CA ASP A 258 22.00 3.51 -4.41
C ASP A 258 21.26 4.73 -4.95
N GLN A 259 21.01 4.78 -6.27
CA GLN A 259 20.27 5.87 -6.88
C GLN A 259 18.80 5.90 -6.43
N ALA A 260 18.19 4.73 -6.21
CA ALA A 260 16.84 4.66 -5.69
C ALA A 260 16.72 5.25 -4.29
N VAL A 261 17.69 4.96 -3.42
CA VAL A 261 17.76 5.55 -2.08
C VAL A 261 18.07 7.06 -2.15
N ASP A 262 18.93 7.50 -3.08
CA ASP A 262 19.17 8.93 -3.30
C ASP A 262 17.87 9.68 -3.70
N MET A 263 17.04 9.07 -4.53
CA MET A 263 15.71 9.60 -4.87
C MET A 263 14.77 9.65 -3.67
N LEU A 264 14.77 8.59 -2.83
CA LEU A 264 13.95 8.53 -1.61
C LEU A 264 14.31 9.66 -0.64
N VAL A 265 15.60 9.81 -0.32
CA VAL A 265 16.02 10.83 0.65
C VAL A 265 15.97 12.24 0.08
N LYS A 266 16.02 12.41 -1.24
CA LYS A 266 15.75 13.69 -1.89
C LYS A 266 14.28 14.12 -1.72
N GLU A 267 13.36 13.20 -1.85
CA GLU A 267 11.92 13.44 -1.64
C GLU A 267 11.59 13.64 -0.16
N TYR A 268 12.27 12.90 0.74
CA TYR A 268 12.07 12.91 2.19
C TYR A 268 13.39 13.14 2.94
N PRO A 269 13.88 14.39 3.06
CA PRO A 269 15.21 14.72 3.59
C PRO A 269 15.43 14.39 5.07
N ASN A 270 14.38 14.08 5.81
CA ASN A 270 14.45 13.63 7.21
C ASN A 270 14.86 12.15 7.36
N LEU A 271 14.91 11.38 6.26
CA LEU A 271 15.38 10.00 6.27
C LEU A 271 16.91 9.96 6.21
N ASN A 272 17.51 9.01 6.95
CA ASN A 272 18.94 8.80 6.90
C ASN A 272 19.33 7.90 5.72
N ARG A 273 20.14 8.41 4.79
CA ARG A 273 20.55 7.70 3.56
C ARG A 273 21.21 6.33 3.83
N ALA A 274 22.10 6.26 4.81
CA ALA A 274 22.83 5.03 5.10
C ALA A 274 21.92 3.94 5.67
N ASP A 275 20.96 4.34 6.49
CA ASP A 275 19.96 3.44 7.07
C ASP A 275 18.97 2.97 6.00
N GLU A 276 18.47 3.89 5.17
CA GLU A 276 17.56 3.55 4.05
C GLU A 276 18.24 2.65 3.01
N ARG A 277 19.56 2.79 2.82
CA ARG A 277 20.30 1.91 1.92
C ARG A 277 20.31 0.44 2.39
N VAL A 278 20.50 0.23 3.68
CA VAL A 278 20.44 -1.12 4.29
C VAL A 278 19.00 -1.65 4.27
N ALA A 279 18.03 -0.80 4.60
CA ALA A 279 16.63 -1.17 4.56
C ALA A 279 16.15 -1.54 3.16
N ALA A 280 16.62 -0.83 2.13
CA ALA A 280 16.30 -1.09 0.72
C ALA A 280 16.74 -2.50 0.28
N ASP A 281 17.91 -3.00 0.71
CA ASP A 281 18.33 -4.36 0.37
C ASP A 281 17.35 -5.41 0.90
N VAL A 282 16.91 -5.26 2.13
CA VAL A 282 15.94 -6.17 2.75
C VAL A 282 14.58 -6.03 2.07
N MET A 283 14.14 -4.80 1.86
CA MET A 283 12.84 -4.51 1.24
C MET A 283 12.73 -5.09 -0.18
N LEU A 284 13.76 -4.89 -1.01
CA LEU A 284 13.80 -5.38 -2.38
C LEU A 284 13.85 -6.91 -2.44
N ALA A 285 14.56 -7.56 -1.49
CA ALA A 285 14.55 -9.01 -1.38
C ALA A 285 13.14 -9.57 -1.09
N TYR A 286 12.36 -8.88 -0.25
CA TYR A 286 10.97 -9.26 0.01
C TYR A 286 10.03 -8.94 -1.16
N SER A 287 10.24 -7.82 -1.87
CA SER A 287 9.42 -7.40 -3.01
C SER A 287 9.61 -8.30 -4.24
N PHE A 288 10.80 -8.88 -4.39
CA PHE A 288 11.20 -9.71 -5.53
C PHE A 288 11.56 -11.15 -5.13
N GLY A 289 10.76 -11.76 -4.26
CA GLY A 289 10.78 -13.20 -4.04
C GLY A 289 10.41 -13.99 -5.30
N ASP A 290 10.56 -15.34 -5.26
CA ASP A 290 10.39 -16.23 -6.42
C ASP A 290 9.06 -16.02 -7.15
N VAL A 291 7.96 -15.83 -6.42
CA VAL A 291 6.63 -15.61 -7.00
C VAL A 291 6.58 -14.30 -7.80
N ALA A 292 7.12 -13.21 -7.26
CA ALA A 292 7.15 -11.92 -7.95
C ALA A 292 8.07 -11.94 -9.17
N ARG A 293 9.20 -12.65 -9.10
CA ARG A 293 10.09 -12.84 -10.27
C ARG A 293 9.44 -13.66 -11.37
N ALA A 294 8.67 -14.69 -11.02
CA ALA A 294 8.00 -15.56 -11.98
C ALA A 294 6.75 -14.89 -12.61
N GLN A 295 5.95 -14.21 -11.81
CA GLN A 295 4.62 -13.73 -12.21
C GLN A 295 4.54 -12.19 -12.38
N GLY A 296 5.59 -11.47 -12.01
CA GLY A 296 5.65 -10.01 -12.03
C GLY A 296 5.34 -9.39 -10.66
N TRP A 297 5.88 -8.20 -10.45
CA TRP A 297 5.63 -7.43 -9.23
C TRP A 297 4.14 -7.17 -9.02
N GLY A 298 3.70 -7.10 -7.78
CA GLY A 298 2.31 -6.82 -7.43
C GLY A 298 1.38 -8.04 -7.42
N THR A 299 1.88 -9.22 -7.84
CA THR A 299 1.06 -10.44 -7.94
C THR A 299 0.52 -10.89 -6.58
N MET A 300 -0.62 -11.60 -6.59
CA MET A 300 -1.23 -12.23 -5.43
C MET A 300 -2.01 -13.48 -5.85
N ASP A 301 -2.16 -14.42 -4.92
CA ASP A 301 -2.89 -15.68 -5.10
C ASP A 301 -4.21 -15.64 -4.31
N PRO A 302 -5.37 -15.78 -4.97
CA PRO A 302 -6.66 -15.87 -4.29
C PRO A 302 -6.75 -17.04 -3.30
N ALA A 303 -6.04 -18.15 -3.53
CA ALA A 303 -6.03 -19.28 -2.61
C ALA A 303 -5.39 -18.90 -1.27
N ASN A 304 -4.28 -18.14 -1.29
CA ASN A 304 -3.69 -17.62 -0.06
C ASN A 304 -4.62 -16.62 0.67
N TRP A 305 -5.39 -15.80 -0.06
CA TRP A 305 -6.42 -14.95 0.56
C TRP A 305 -7.52 -15.78 1.22
N GLN A 306 -7.94 -16.88 0.60
CA GLN A 306 -8.92 -17.81 1.18
C GLN A 306 -8.40 -18.43 2.49
N GLU A 307 -7.13 -18.86 2.52
CA GLU A 307 -6.50 -19.41 3.75
C GLU A 307 -6.44 -18.35 4.86
N GLN A 308 -6.11 -17.10 4.53
CA GLN A 308 -6.11 -15.99 5.48
C GLN A 308 -7.51 -15.74 6.04
N ILE A 309 -8.53 -15.68 5.18
CA ILE A 309 -9.93 -15.49 5.61
C ILE A 309 -10.37 -16.63 6.52
N ALA A 310 -10.07 -17.88 6.18
CA ALA A 310 -10.41 -19.04 7.00
C ALA A 310 -9.76 -18.92 8.40
N LEU A 311 -8.46 -18.63 8.47
CA LEU A 311 -7.74 -18.46 9.73
C LEU A 311 -8.35 -17.36 10.60
N TYR A 312 -8.65 -16.20 10.03
CA TYR A 312 -9.23 -15.07 10.78
C TYR A 312 -10.69 -15.31 11.17
N SER A 313 -11.42 -16.15 10.41
CA SER A 313 -12.77 -16.61 10.77
C SER A 313 -12.72 -17.56 11.97
N GLU A 314 -11.80 -18.55 11.96
CA GLU A 314 -11.57 -19.46 13.10
C GLU A 314 -11.18 -18.70 14.39
N LEU A 315 -10.46 -17.60 14.25
CA LEU A 315 -10.10 -16.69 15.34
C LEU A 315 -11.23 -15.81 15.84
N GLY A 316 -12.41 -15.84 15.20
CA GLY A 316 -13.53 -14.96 15.55
C GLY A 316 -13.22 -13.47 15.33
N GLN A 317 -12.29 -13.15 14.41
CA GLN A 317 -11.87 -11.77 14.19
C GLN A 317 -12.86 -10.97 13.31
N PHE A 318 -13.74 -11.65 12.60
CA PHE A 318 -14.77 -11.00 11.80
C PHE A 318 -16.03 -10.75 12.64
N THR A 319 -16.19 -9.52 13.11
CA THR A 319 -17.26 -9.15 14.04
C THR A 319 -18.64 -9.01 13.40
N ALA A 320 -18.70 -8.73 12.08
CA ALA A 320 -19.98 -8.60 11.37
C ALA A 320 -20.27 -9.84 10.50
N ARG A 321 -19.38 -10.20 9.59
CA ARG A 321 -19.52 -11.37 8.72
C ARG A 321 -18.16 -11.82 8.20
N THR A 322 -18.03 -13.11 7.87
CA THR A 322 -16.84 -13.59 7.14
C THR A 322 -16.95 -13.16 5.67
N PRO A 323 -15.97 -12.41 5.13
CA PRO A 323 -16.02 -11.99 3.74
C PRO A 323 -15.66 -13.16 2.80
N LYS A 324 -16.12 -13.09 1.54
CA LYS A 324 -15.64 -13.98 0.48
C LYS A 324 -14.40 -13.38 -0.19
N VAL A 325 -13.59 -14.23 -0.84
CA VAL A 325 -12.35 -13.77 -1.51
C VAL A 325 -12.63 -12.73 -2.58
N ASP A 326 -13.67 -12.95 -3.40
CA ASP A 326 -14.06 -12.03 -4.48
C ASP A 326 -14.61 -10.70 -3.98
N GLU A 327 -14.99 -10.59 -2.70
CA GLU A 327 -15.32 -9.32 -2.05
C GLU A 327 -14.07 -8.56 -1.61
N VAL A 328 -12.98 -9.28 -1.26
CA VAL A 328 -11.73 -8.71 -0.73
C VAL A 328 -10.75 -8.34 -1.84
N VAL A 329 -10.72 -9.11 -2.94
CA VAL A 329 -9.71 -8.94 -4.00
C VAL A 329 -10.33 -8.89 -5.39
N THR A 330 -9.58 -8.28 -6.34
CA THR A 330 -9.79 -8.41 -7.78
C THR A 330 -8.46 -8.64 -8.47
N LEU A 331 -8.45 -9.50 -9.49
CA LEU A 331 -7.28 -9.75 -10.33
C LEU A 331 -7.30 -8.99 -11.65
N ASP A 332 -8.32 -8.19 -11.93
CA ASP A 332 -8.52 -7.58 -13.24
C ASP A 332 -7.37 -6.64 -13.62
N ILE A 333 -6.93 -5.80 -12.68
CA ILE A 333 -5.79 -4.90 -12.87
C ILE A 333 -4.49 -5.70 -13.11
N LEU A 334 -4.27 -6.79 -12.36
CA LEU A 334 -3.09 -7.64 -12.52
C LEU A 334 -3.09 -8.37 -13.87
N LYS A 335 -4.22 -8.84 -14.33
CA LYS A 335 -4.38 -9.45 -15.66
C LYS A 335 -4.10 -8.45 -16.77
N ALA A 336 -4.68 -7.25 -16.67
CA ALA A 336 -4.50 -6.17 -17.65
C ALA A 336 -3.05 -5.65 -17.74
N THR A 337 -2.25 -5.84 -16.67
CA THR A 337 -0.87 -5.33 -16.58
C THR A 337 0.20 -6.42 -16.63
N GLN A 338 -0.14 -7.68 -16.90
CA GLN A 338 0.74 -8.84 -16.74
C GLN A 338 2.10 -8.67 -17.45
N ALA A 339 2.10 -8.25 -18.71
CA ALA A 339 3.32 -8.09 -19.49
C ALA A 339 4.26 -7.00 -18.92
N ALA A 340 3.67 -5.89 -18.44
CA ALA A 340 4.42 -4.73 -17.95
C ALA A 340 4.99 -4.93 -16.53
N ARG A 341 4.51 -5.91 -15.77
CA ARG A 341 4.95 -6.20 -14.40
C ARG A 341 6.07 -7.22 -14.32
N ARG A 342 6.41 -7.86 -15.44
CA ARG A 342 7.50 -8.85 -15.46
C ARG A 342 8.84 -8.19 -15.11
N VAL A 343 9.58 -8.84 -14.24
CA VAL A 343 10.93 -8.44 -13.86
C VAL A 343 11.84 -8.95 -14.99
N ALA A 344 12.35 -8.02 -15.82
CA ALA A 344 13.30 -8.33 -16.90
C ALA A 344 14.70 -8.48 -16.37
#